data_0c881e75ec9fa6c065aae5814c941418
#
_entry.id   0c881e75ec9fa6c065aae5814c941418
#
_cell.length_a   1.000
_cell.length_b   1.000
_cell.length_c   1.000
_cell.angle_alpha   90.00
_cell.angle_beta   90.00
_cell.angle_gamma   90.00
#
_symmetry.space_group_name_H-M   'P 1'
#
loop_
_entity.id
_entity.type
_entity.pdbx_description
1 polymer ?
#
loop_
_entity_poly.entity_id
_entity_poly.type
_entity_poly.pdbx_seq_one_letter_code
_entity_poly.pdbx_strand_id
1 'polypeptide(L)'
;MKVYTHFIKIDENDGYRWRTLLQFGNSWDCIGSVVMKNPGSSKMVDSEPISNDVIIKKLKKYQDIELPWYEFSEDTTMKCIAELFAYKCGLTSPDALSGVIQIFNIFYIKEADLERAKSKDAKYGLPNIFASEQAMSDYDIKHLLPPVYLGFGNLAFDKHY
;
A
#
# COMPACT_ATOMS: atom_id res chain seq x y z
N MET A 1 6.38 -13.78 -1.33
CA MET A 1 5.76 -12.55 -0.78
C MET A 1 4.25 -12.68 -0.83
N LYS A 2 3.53 -12.20 0.20
CA LYS A 2 2.06 -12.05 0.18
C LYS A 2 1.70 -10.57 0.27
N VAL A 3 0.62 -10.17 -0.39
CA VAL A 3 0.21 -8.76 -0.47
C VAL A 3 -1.17 -8.61 0.13
N TYR A 4 -1.30 -7.78 1.14
CA TYR A 4 -2.56 -7.47 1.80
C TYR A 4 -2.83 -5.98 1.71
N THR A 5 -4.07 -5.60 1.42
CA THR A 5 -4.43 -4.18 1.33
C THR A 5 -5.89 -3.96 1.69
N HIS A 6 -6.21 -2.78 2.19
CA HIS A 6 -7.58 -2.31 2.20
C HIS A 6 -7.99 -1.90 0.79
N PHE A 7 -9.13 -2.36 0.35
CA PHE A 7 -9.71 -1.96 -0.92
C PHE A 7 -11.13 -1.45 -0.72
N ILE A 8 -11.37 -0.24 -1.19
CA ILE A 8 -12.69 0.41 -1.14
C ILE A 8 -13.17 0.53 -2.57
N LYS A 9 -14.17 -0.25 -2.93
CA LYS A 9 -14.77 -0.21 -4.27
C LYS A 9 -15.55 1.09 -4.45
N ILE A 10 -15.32 1.77 -5.57
CA ILE A 10 -16.09 2.96 -5.99
C ILE A 10 -17.18 2.54 -6.98
N ASP A 11 -16.77 1.81 -8.04
CA ASP A 11 -17.66 1.26 -9.05
C ASP A 11 -17.12 -0.10 -9.54
N GLU A 12 -17.58 -0.59 -10.70
CA GLU A 12 -17.17 -1.91 -11.20
C GLU A 12 -15.67 -2.02 -11.50
N ASN A 13 -15.04 -0.91 -11.91
CA ASN A 13 -13.65 -0.87 -12.38
C ASN A 13 -12.71 -0.12 -11.44
N ASP A 14 -13.23 0.83 -10.67
CA ASP A 14 -12.46 1.78 -9.89
C ASP A 14 -12.61 1.54 -8.39
N GLY A 15 -11.56 1.84 -7.66
CA GLY A 15 -11.52 1.74 -6.21
C GLY A 15 -10.25 2.35 -5.63
N TYR A 16 -10.31 2.62 -4.34
CA TYR A 16 -9.15 3.02 -3.57
C TYR A 16 -8.42 1.78 -3.07
N ARG A 17 -7.11 1.71 -3.30
CA ARG A 17 -6.24 0.71 -2.71
C ARG A 17 -5.36 1.41 -1.68
N TRP A 18 -5.74 1.28 -0.45
CA TRP A 18 -5.15 2.04 0.62
C TRP A 18 -4.41 1.14 1.61
N ARG A 19 -3.22 1.60 2.08
CA ARG A 19 -2.31 0.89 2.98
C ARG A 19 -2.07 -0.56 2.57
N THR A 20 -1.07 -0.75 1.74
CA THR A 20 -0.67 -2.08 1.27
C THR A 20 0.45 -2.63 2.14
N LEU A 21 0.37 -3.90 2.49
CA LEU A 21 1.36 -4.63 3.27
C LEU A 21 1.99 -5.71 2.39
N LEU A 22 3.31 -5.70 2.29
CA LEU A 22 4.09 -6.79 1.70
C LEU A 22 4.62 -7.65 2.83
N GLN A 23 4.10 -8.87 2.99
CA GLN A 23 4.48 -9.79 4.05
C GLN A 23 5.45 -10.85 3.52
N PHE A 24 6.56 -11.07 4.25
CA PHE A 24 7.64 -11.98 3.94
C PHE A 24 7.90 -12.94 5.10
N GLY A 25 8.20 -14.20 4.76
CA GLY A 25 8.51 -15.21 5.77
C GLY A 25 7.40 -15.41 6.79
N ASN A 26 7.77 -15.60 8.05
CA ASN A 26 6.82 -15.88 9.13
C ASN A 26 6.60 -14.70 10.10
N SER A 27 7.49 -13.69 10.09
CA SER A 27 7.35 -12.52 10.96
C SER A 27 6.29 -11.56 10.43
N TRP A 28 5.62 -10.91 11.37
CA TRP A 28 4.67 -9.83 11.12
C TRP A 28 5.15 -8.50 11.72
N ASP A 29 6.44 -8.39 12.01
CA ASP A 29 7.02 -7.12 12.46
C ASP A 29 7.29 -6.22 11.26
N CYS A 30 7.00 -4.94 11.43
CA CYS A 30 7.26 -3.98 10.38
C CYS A 30 8.77 -3.78 10.22
N ILE A 31 9.28 -3.98 9.02
CA ILE A 31 10.69 -3.80 8.66
C ILE A 31 10.94 -2.51 7.87
N GLY A 32 9.91 -1.72 7.63
CA GLY A 32 10.00 -0.39 7.05
C GLY A 32 8.76 0.02 6.29
N SER A 33 8.80 1.26 5.80
CA SER A 33 7.69 1.89 5.08
C SER A 33 8.15 2.46 3.75
N VAL A 34 7.23 2.55 2.81
CA VAL A 34 7.45 3.12 1.48
C VAL A 34 6.32 4.09 1.17
N VAL A 35 6.64 5.25 0.62
CA VAL A 35 5.65 6.18 0.05
C VAL A 35 5.84 6.20 -1.46
N MET A 36 4.80 5.83 -2.19
CA MET A 36 4.78 5.75 -3.65
C MET A 36 3.83 6.79 -4.26
N LYS A 37 3.80 6.88 -5.59
CA LYS A 37 2.90 7.80 -6.31
C LYS A 37 1.45 7.36 -6.19
N ASN A 38 1.15 6.20 -6.71
CA ASN A 38 -0.20 5.63 -6.84
C ASN A 38 -0.14 4.11 -6.83
N PRO A 39 -1.23 3.45 -6.44
CA PRO A 39 -1.33 2.01 -6.53
C PRO A 39 -1.20 1.53 -7.98
N GLY A 40 -0.34 0.54 -8.20
CA GLY A 40 -0.06 0.00 -9.52
C GLY A 40 -1.15 -0.93 -10.08
N SER A 41 -0.74 -1.81 -11.00
CA SER A 41 -1.60 -2.73 -11.75
C SER A 41 -1.98 -4.02 -11.00
N SER A 42 -1.54 -4.20 -9.79
CA SER A 42 -1.85 -5.37 -8.95
C SER A 42 -3.37 -5.63 -8.88
N LYS A 43 -3.76 -6.90 -8.93
CA LYS A 43 -5.15 -7.33 -8.97
C LYS A 43 -5.52 -8.10 -7.71
N MET A 44 -6.78 -8.03 -7.31
CA MET A 44 -7.31 -8.91 -6.27
C MET A 44 -7.12 -10.37 -6.67
N VAL A 45 -6.69 -11.20 -5.73
CA VAL A 45 -6.58 -12.65 -5.89
C VAL A 45 -7.96 -13.28 -5.78
N ASP A 46 -8.76 -12.78 -4.82
CA ASP A 46 -10.14 -13.18 -4.61
C ASP A 46 -11.00 -11.91 -4.43
N SER A 47 -12.26 -11.95 -4.88
CA SER A 47 -13.24 -10.87 -4.71
C SER A 47 -13.72 -10.73 -3.26
N GLU A 48 -13.53 -11.75 -2.45
CA GLU A 48 -13.95 -11.77 -1.06
C GLU A 48 -12.87 -11.27 -0.11
N PRO A 49 -13.25 -10.59 0.98
CA PRO A 49 -12.31 -10.23 2.03
C PRO A 49 -11.64 -11.46 2.66
N ILE A 50 -10.44 -11.24 3.21
CA ILE A 50 -9.73 -12.28 3.96
C ILE A 50 -10.60 -12.72 5.14
N SER A 51 -10.89 -14.03 5.19
CA SER A 51 -11.70 -14.68 6.24
C SER A 51 -10.88 -15.58 7.17
N ASN A 52 -9.58 -15.78 6.92
CA ASN A 52 -8.71 -16.60 7.76
C ASN A 52 -8.41 -15.90 9.09
N ASP A 53 -8.92 -16.42 10.18
CA ASP A 53 -8.81 -15.85 11.53
C ASP A 53 -7.35 -15.63 11.98
N VAL A 54 -6.43 -16.53 11.61
CA VAL A 54 -5.00 -16.40 11.96
C VAL A 54 -4.39 -15.19 11.26
N ILE A 55 -4.69 -15.00 9.97
CA ILE A 55 -4.21 -13.87 9.18
C ILE A 55 -4.87 -12.58 9.67
N ILE A 56 -6.19 -12.58 9.88
CA ILE A 56 -6.93 -11.42 10.42
C ILE A 56 -6.33 -10.96 11.73
N LYS A 57 -6.06 -11.88 12.65
CA LYS A 57 -5.43 -11.56 13.94
C LYS A 57 -4.07 -10.87 13.78
N LYS A 58 -3.29 -11.24 12.78
CA LYS A 58 -2.00 -10.62 12.47
C LYS A 58 -2.18 -9.25 11.81
N LEU A 59 -3.12 -9.12 10.89
CA LEU A 59 -3.45 -7.87 10.21
C LEU A 59 -4.00 -6.80 11.17
N LYS A 60 -4.65 -7.19 12.27
CA LYS A 60 -5.12 -6.26 13.32
C LYS A 60 -4.01 -5.36 13.88
N LYS A 61 -2.75 -5.81 13.86
CA LYS A 61 -1.59 -4.97 14.25
C LYS A 61 -1.44 -3.72 13.38
N TYR A 62 -1.97 -3.77 12.15
CA TYR A 62 -1.88 -2.71 11.14
C TYR A 62 -3.23 -2.00 10.90
N GLN A 63 -4.25 -2.38 11.64
CA GLN A 63 -5.63 -1.92 11.41
C GLN A 63 -6.04 -0.93 12.48
N ASP A 64 -6.27 0.33 12.07
CA ASP A 64 -6.80 1.39 12.95
C ASP A 64 -8.23 1.78 12.54
N ILE A 65 -8.69 1.36 11.37
CA ILE A 65 -10.03 1.59 10.84
C ILE A 65 -10.67 0.26 10.47
N GLU A 66 -11.97 0.17 10.69
CA GLU A 66 -12.75 -1.02 10.39
C GLU A 66 -13.01 -1.15 8.87
N LEU A 67 -11.96 -1.47 8.13
CA LEU A 67 -12.05 -1.81 6.73
C LEU A 67 -11.60 -3.26 6.51
N PRO A 68 -12.23 -4.00 5.59
CA PRO A 68 -11.78 -5.33 5.25
C PRO A 68 -10.41 -5.32 4.56
N TRP A 69 -9.65 -6.39 4.78
CA TRP A 69 -8.42 -6.67 4.07
C TRP A 69 -8.67 -7.63 2.92
N TYR A 70 -7.99 -7.41 1.80
CA TYR A 70 -8.01 -8.27 0.62
C TYR A 70 -6.60 -8.73 0.27
N GLU A 71 -6.50 -9.93 -0.28
CA GLU A 71 -5.24 -10.42 -0.86
C GLU A 71 -5.14 -9.94 -2.32
N PHE A 72 -3.97 -9.41 -2.67
CA PHE A 72 -3.67 -8.93 -4.02
C PHE A 72 -2.48 -9.68 -4.60
N SER A 73 -2.39 -9.74 -5.93
CA SER A 73 -1.20 -10.23 -6.61
C SER A 73 -0.05 -9.24 -6.46
N GLU A 74 1.17 -9.74 -6.45
CA GLU A 74 2.36 -8.90 -6.54
C GLU A 74 2.48 -8.27 -7.93
N ASP A 75 2.99 -7.04 -7.99
CA ASP A 75 3.37 -6.38 -9.24
C ASP A 75 4.88 -6.10 -9.29
N THR A 76 5.36 -5.58 -10.44
CA THR A 76 6.78 -5.30 -10.65
C THR A 76 7.33 -4.31 -9.63
N THR A 77 6.56 -3.28 -9.27
CA THR A 77 6.98 -2.27 -8.29
C THR A 77 7.20 -2.91 -6.92
N MET A 78 6.30 -3.78 -6.49
CA MET A 78 6.42 -4.49 -5.22
C MET A 78 7.65 -5.42 -5.19
N LYS A 79 7.98 -6.05 -6.32
CA LYS A 79 9.21 -6.86 -6.46
C LYS A 79 10.46 -5.99 -6.31
N CYS A 80 10.52 -4.85 -6.98
CA CYS A 80 11.64 -3.91 -6.84
C CYS A 80 11.79 -3.39 -5.40
N ILE A 81 10.67 -3.13 -4.70
CA ILE A 81 10.69 -2.74 -3.28
C ILE A 81 11.28 -3.88 -2.44
N ALA A 82 10.87 -5.12 -2.68
CA ALA A 82 11.41 -6.28 -1.98
C ALA A 82 12.93 -6.43 -2.18
N GLU A 83 13.42 -6.27 -3.41
CA GLU A 83 14.85 -6.29 -3.74
C GLU A 83 15.61 -5.16 -3.01
N LEU A 84 15.05 -3.94 -3.00
CA LEU A 84 15.65 -2.80 -2.30
C LEU A 84 15.80 -3.08 -0.79
N PHE A 85 14.77 -3.62 -0.16
CA PHE A 85 14.81 -3.94 1.27
C PHE A 85 15.75 -5.13 1.56
N ALA A 86 15.78 -6.15 0.71
CA ALA A 86 16.74 -7.24 0.83
C ALA A 86 18.18 -6.72 0.76
N TYR A 87 18.49 -5.89 -0.23
CA TYR A 87 19.81 -5.26 -0.36
C TYR A 87 20.18 -4.45 0.90
N LYS A 88 19.25 -3.62 1.38
CA LYS A 88 19.44 -2.82 2.61
C LYS A 88 19.73 -3.69 3.84
N CYS A 89 19.11 -4.85 3.93
CA CYS A 89 19.33 -5.82 5.01
C CYS A 89 20.59 -6.71 4.81
N GLY A 90 21.35 -6.50 3.74
CA GLY A 90 22.52 -7.32 3.42
C GLY A 90 22.16 -8.74 2.94
N LEU A 91 20.93 -8.94 2.46
CA LEU A 91 20.44 -10.21 1.95
C LEU A 91 20.68 -10.33 0.44
N THR A 92 20.91 -11.54 -0.02
CA THR A 92 21.16 -11.84 -1.45
C THR A 92 19.88 -12.07 -2.24
N SER A 93 18.75 -12.28 -1.57
CA SER A 93 17.44 -12.51 -2.19
C SER A 93 16.32 -11.95 -1.33
N PRO A 94 15.25 -11.40 -1.95
CA PRO A 94 14.02 -11.03 -1.25
C PRO A 94 13.34 -12.19 -0.51
N ASP A 95 13.57 -13.42 -0.93
CA ASP A 95 13.00 -14.62 -0.30
C ASP A 95 13.53 -14.85 1.13
N ALA A 96 14.68 -14.26 1.46
CA ALA A 96 15.25 -14.29 2.81
C ALA A 96 14.70 -13.20 3.74
N LEU A 97 13.87 -12.28 3.24
CA LEU A 97 13.19 -11.30 4.07
C LEU A 97 12.21 -11.97 5.04
N SER A 98 12.07 -11.40 6.23
CA SER A 98 11.07 -11.82 7.20
C SER A 98 10.51 -10.58 7.90
N GLY A 99 9.22 -10.32 7.73
CA GLY A 99 8.54 -9.14 8.26
C GLY A 99 7.57 -8.53 7.26
N VAL A 100 7.16 -7.32 7.54
CA VAL A 100 6.17 -6.56 6.75
C VAL A 100 6.75 -5.23 6.29
N ILE A 101 6.66 -4.94 5.01
CA ILE A 101 6.90 -3.62 4.44
C ILE A 101 5.54 -2.95 4.23
N GLN A 102 5.34 -1.75 4.76
CA GLN A 102 4.13 -0.96 4.52
C GLN A 102 4.31 -0.06 3.30
N ILE A 103 3.30 0.00 2.43
CA ILE A 103 3.27 0.92 1.30
C ILE A 103 2.10 1.88 1.47
N PHE A 104 2.39 3.16 1.43
CA PHE A 104 1.45 4.27 1.33
C PHE A 104 1.60 4.93 -0.04
N ASN A 105 0.60 5.64 -0.49
CA ASN A 105 0.59 6.29 -1.79
C ASN A 105 0.15 7.75 -1.66
N ILE A 106 0.65 8.61 -2.56
CA ILE A 106 0.19 10.00 -2.66
C ILE A 106 -1.25 10.00 -3.21
N PHE A 107 -1.53 9.17 -4.22
CA PHE A 107 -2.88 8.94 -4.74
C PHE A 107 -3.30 7.52 -4.39
N TYR A 108 -4.50 7.36 -3.87
CA TYR A 108 -5.03 6.06 -3.45
C TYR A 108 -5.87 5.36 -4.50
N ILE A 109 -6.23 6.08 -5.56
CA ILE A 109 -7.02 5.48 -6.65
C ILE A 109 -6.21 4.38 -7.35
N LYS A 110 -6.82 3.21 -7.53
CA LYS A 110 -6.18 2.08 -8.20
C LYS A 110 -6.04 2.35 -9.69
N GLU A 111 -4.87 2.80 -10.11
CA GLU A 111 -4.53 3.08 -11.50
C GLU A 111 -3.00 2.98 -11.68
N ALA A 112 -2.54 2.37 -12.76
CA ALA A 112 -1.12 2.24 -13.05
C ALA A 112 -0.54 3.49 -13.71
N ASP A 113 -1.34 4.14 -14.55
CA ASP A 113 -0.97 5.37 -15.24
C ASP A 113 -1.21 6.59 -14.33
N LEU A 114 -0.19 7.43 -14.17
CA LEU A 114 -0.24 8.58 -13.26
C LEU A 114 -1.25 9.64 -13.69
N GLU A 115 -1.32 9.96 -14.99
CA GLU A 115 -2.23 11.00 -15.47
C GLU A 115 -3.70 10.55 -15.36
N ARG A 116 -3.95 9.27 -15.59
CA ARG A 116 -5.27 8.67 -15.32
C ARG A 116 -5.58 8.64 -13.82
N ALA A 117 -4.58 8.35 -12.97
CA ALA A 117 -4.76 8.38 -11.52
C ALA A 117 -5.17 9.78 -11.06
N LYS A 118 -4.48 10.83 -11.52
CA LYS A 118 -4.83 12.23 -11.23
C LYS A 118 -6.24 12.59 -11.71
N SER A 119 -6.61 12.16 -12.93
CA SER A 119 -7.94 12.42 -13.48
C SER A 119 -9.04 11.73 -12.69
N LYS A 120 -8.82 10.50 -12.25
CA LYS A 120 -9.75 9.75 -11.41
C LYS A 120 -9.84 10.35 -10.01
N ASP A 121 -8.71 10.74 -9.43
CA ASP A 121 -8.65 11.39 -8.11
C ASP A 121 -9.45 12.71 -8.13
N ALA A 122 -9.27 13.53 -9.14
CA ALA A 122 -10.07 14.75 -9.35
C ALA A 122 -11.58 14.47 -9.53
N LYS A 123 -11.93 13.32 -10.12
CA LYS A 123 -13.34 12.91 -10.33
C LYS A 123 -14.00 12.39 -9.06
N TYR A 124 -13.32 11.52 -8.33
CA TYR A 124 -13.89 10.79 -7.20
C TYR A 124 -13.56 11.44 -5.86
N GLY A 125 -12.47 12.22 -5.81
CA GLY A 125 -12.01 12.89 -4.60
C GLY A 125 -11.46 11.94 -3.55
N LEU A 126 -11.57 12.37 -2.33
CA LEU A 126 -11.05 11.70 -1.14
C LEU A 126 -11.87 10.44 -0.80
N PRO A 127 -11.25 9.34 -0.34
CA PRO A 127 -11.99 8.25 0.28
C PRO A 127 -12.86 8.73 1.43
N ASN A 128 -14.12 8.32 1.45
CA ASN A 128 -15.13 8.77 2.43
C ASN A 128 -14.83 8.46 3.90
N ILE A 129 -13.80 7.66 4.17
CA ILE A 129 -13.30 7.37 5.51
C ILE A 129 -12.46 8.51 6.12
N PHE A 130 -12.04 9.47 5.31
CA PHE A 130 -11.29 10.64 5.75
C PHE A 130 -12.13 11.92 5.59
N ALA A 131 -12.09 12.77 6.61
CA ALA A 131 -12.82 14.03 6.59
C ALA A 131 -12.14 15.10 5.73
N SER A 132 -10.84 14.98 5.44
CA SER A 132 -10.05 15.91 4.64
C SER A 132 -8.76 15.26 4.17
N GLU A 133 -8.11 15.83 3.14
CA GLU A 133 -6.78 15.43 2.68
C GLU A 133 -5.73 15.54 3.80
N GLN A 134 -5.83 16.56 4.63
CA GLN A 134 -4.94 16.71 5.78
C GLN A 134 -5.11 15.56 6.78
N ALA A 135 -6.36 15.17 7.07
CA ALA A 135 -6.62 14.05 7.97
C ALA A 135 -6.08 12.72 7.41
N MET A 136 -6.14 12.52 6.10
CA MET A 136 -5.56 11.37 5.42
C MET A 136 -4.03 11.37 5.52
N SER A 137 -3.40 12.51 5.23
CA SER A 137 -1.95 12.66 5.31
C SER A 137 -1.43 12.49 6.74
N ASP A 138 -2.09 13.08 7.72
CA ASP A 138 -1.75 12.94 9.14
C ASP A 138 -1.87 11.49 9.61
N TYR A 139 -2.89 10.78 9.11
CA TYR A 139 -3.06 9.36 9.38
C TYR A 139 -1.89 8.54 8.85
N ASP A 140 -1.50 8.74 7.58
CA ASP A 140 -0.41 8.00 6.97
C ASP A 140 0.93 8.29 7.64
N ILE A 141 1.24 9.57 7.88
CA ILE A 141 2.50 10.00 8.51
C ILE A 141 2.67 9.34 9.87
N LYS A 142 1.63 9.29 10.68
CA LYS A 142 1.67 8.70 12.03
C LYS A 142 1.98 7.18 11.99
N HIS A 143 1.72 6.51 10.87
CA HIS A 143 1.95 5.07 10.69
C HIS A 143 3.26 4.72 10.00
N LEU A 144 4.00 5.72 9.50
CA LEU A 144 5.30 5.47 8.89
C LEU A 144 6.30 4.98 9.95
N LEU A 145 6.88 3.82 9.70
CA LEU A 145 7.93 3.23 10.54
C LEU A 145 9.24 3.18 9.76
N PRO A 146 10.36 3.59 10.38
CA PRO A 146 11.65 3.57 9.70
C PRO A 146 12.16 2.14 9.43
N PRO A 147 12.97 1.97 8.39
CA PRO A 147 13.36 2.97 7.41
C PRO A 147 12.21 3.35 6.48
N VAL A 148 12.15 4.61 6.05
CA VAL A 148 11.15 5.10 5.09
C VAL A 148 11.81 5.35 3.75
N TYR A 149 11.31 4.71 2.70
CA TYR A 149 11.71 4.96 1.32
C TYR A 149 10.67 5.81 0.60
N LEU A 150 11.13 6.88 -0.06
CA LEU A 150 10.29 7.81 -0.82
C LEU A 150 10.44 7.51 -2.32
N GLY A 151 9.47 6.82 -2.90
CA GLY A 151 9.49 6.32 -4.27
C GLY A 151 8.56 7.07 -5.23
N PHE A 152 8.33 8.37 -5.02
CA PHE A 152 7.43 9.16 -5.85
C PHE A 152 8.15 9.99 -6.96
N GLY A 153 9.49 9.87 -7.09
CA GLY A 153 10.25 10.49 -8.19
C GLY A 153 10.05 11.99 -8.29
N ASN A 154 9.78 12.48 -9.49
CA ASN A 154 9.69 13.90 -9.79
C ASN A 154 8.44 14.61 -9.25
N LEU A 155 7.46 13.90 -8.68
CA LEU A 155 6.25 14.53 -8.13
C LEU A 155 6.55 15.55 -7.03
N ALA A 156 7.63 15.34 -6.25
CA ALA A 156 8.05 16.26 -5.19
C ALA A 156 8.40 17.66 -5.70
N PHE A 157 8.63 17.82 -6.99
CA PHE A 157 8.98 19.10 -7.64
C PHE A 157 7.83 19.71 -8.45
N ASP A 158 6.71 19.04 -8.52
CA ASP A 158 5.49 19.59 -9.14
C ASP A 158 4.89 20.62 -8.18
N LYS A 159 4.76 21.88 -8.62
CA LYS A 159 4.26 22.99 -7.80
C LYS A 159 2.79 22.84 -7.36
N HIS A 160 2.14 21.79 -7.81
CA HIS A 160 0.73 21.49 -7.50
C HIS A 160 0.58 20.42 -6.41
N TYR A 161 1.71 19.96 -5.79
CA TYR A 161 1.74 18.96 -4.72
C TYR A 161 2.74 19.34 -3.62
#